data_703c00c901db3cb90583e2199ae9231f
#
_entry.id   703c00c901db3cb90583e2199ae9231f
#
_cell.length_a   1.000
_cell.length_b   1.000
_cell.length_c   1.000
_cell.angle_alpha   90.00
_cell.angle_beta   90.00
_cell.angle_gamma   90.00
#
_symmetry.space_group_name_H-M   'P 1'
#
loop_
_entity.id
_entity.type
_entity.pdbx_description
1 polymer ?
#
loop_
_entity_poly.entity_id
_entity_poly.type
_entity_poly.pdbx_seq_one_letter_code
_entity_poly.pdbx_strand_id
1 'polypeptide(L)'
;WQKRFKYIMVDEYQDTNHAQYMITRLLAGHHGNVCVVGDDAQSIYSFRGANIANILNFKKDYPEARQFKLEQNYRSTKNIVGAANSIIARNKDQLQKTVFTDNDPGDLIKILESNTEQDESKAVTDAIREQKMRNSYRNQDFAILYRTNAQSRSVETELRRANIRYKIFGGQ
;
A
#
# COMPACT_ATOMS: atom_id res chain seq x y z
N TRP A 1 -15.02 -27.32 -10.75
CA TRP A 1 -14.99 -26.09 -9.97
C TRP A 1 -15.82 -24.98 -10.62
N GLN A 2 -15.78 -24.75 -11.93
CA GLN A 2 -16.56 -23.74 -12.66
C GLN A 2 -18.08 -23.85 -12.41
N LYS A 3 -18.61 -25.07 -12.31
CA LYS A 3 -20.03 -25.30 -11.99
C LYS A 3 -20.37 -25.03 -10.52
N ARG A 4 -19.37 -25.10 -9.63
CA ARG A 4 -19.54 -24.92 -8.19
C ARG A 4 -19.50 -23.45 -7.79
N PHE A 5 -18.53 -22.70 -8.31
CA PHE A 5 -18.38 -21.26 -8.04
C PHE A 5 -19.12 -20.46 -9.10
N LYS A 6 -20.11 -19.67 -8.67
CA LYS A 6 -20.92 -18.83 -9.55
C LYS A 6 -20.36 -17.44 -9.76
N TYR A 7 -19.53 -16.99 -8.80
CA TYR A 7 -18.85 -15.70 -8.81
C TYR A 7 -17.41 -15.90 -8.36
N ILE A 8 -16.50 -15.21 -9.01
CA ILE A 8 -15.09 -15.14 -8.65
C ILE A 8 -14.80 -13.71 -8.26
N MET A 9 -14.32 -13.51 -7.06
CA MET A 9 -13.91 -12.19 -6.55
C MET A 9 -12.45 -12.25 -6.18
N VAL A 10 -11.64 -11.31 -6.69
CA VAL A 10 -10.21 -11.23 -6.42
C VAL A 10 -9.89 -9.84 -5.96
N ASP A 11 -9.30 -9.74 -4.77
CA ASP A 11 -8.79 -8.50 -4.21
C ASP A 11 -7.28 -8.38 -4.50
N GLU A 12 -6.75 -7.14 -4.43
CA GLU A 12 -5.34 -6.81 -4.70
C GLU A 12 -4.86 -7.42 -6.04
N TYR A 13 -5.69 -7.30 -7.07
CA TYR A 13 -5.45 -7.99 -8.35
C TYR A 13 -4.16 -7.58 -9.05
N GLN A 14 -3.62 -6.37 -8.78
CA GLN A 14 -2.33 -5.89 -9.27
C GLN A 14 -1.14 -6.73 -8.78
N ASP A 15 -1.31 -7.47 -7.67
CA ASP A 15 -0.26 -8.29 -7.06
C ASP A 15 -0.32 -9.76 -7.48
N THR A 16 -1.24 -10.11 -8.39
CA THR A 16 -1.36 -11.47 -8.89
C THR A 16 -0.21 -11.85 -9.82
N ASN A 17 0.31 -13.07 -9.64
CA ASN A 17 1.25 -13.68 -10.57
C ASN A 17 0.52 -14.40 -11.72
N HIS A 18 1.28 -14.91 -12.70
CA HIS A 18 0.71 -15.60 -13.87
C HIS A 18 -0.14 -16.82 -13.49
N ALA A 19 0.26 -17.61 -12.52
CA ALA A 19 -0.50 -18.80 -12.11
C ALA A 19 -1.86 -18.40 -11.49
N GLN A 20 -1.88 -17.39 -10.62
CA GLN A 20 -3.10 -16.86 -10.02
C GLN A 20 -4.05 -16.25 -11.07
N TYR A 21 -3.51 -15.53 -12.03
CA TYR A 21 -4.25 -15.03 -13.19
C TYR A 21 -4.89 -16.18 -13.97
N MET A 22 -4.14 -17.25 -14.29
CA MET A 22 -4.65 -18.42 -15.01
C MET A 22 -5.73 -19.16 -14.21
N ILE A 23 -5.56 -19.31 -12.89
CA ILE A 23 -6.58 -19.91 -12.01
C ILE A 23 -7.88 -19.09 -12.08
N THR A 24 -7.81 -17.78 -11.97
CA THR A 24 -8.97 -16.89 -12.08
C THR A 24 -9.69 -17.08 -13.41
N ARG A 25 -8.95 -17.08 -14.52
CA ARG A 25 -9.53 -17.31 -15.86
C ARG A 25 -10.18 -18.68 -16.01
N LEU A 26 -9.50 -19.72 -15.55
CA LEU A 26 -10.04 -21.10 -15.62
C LEU A 26 -11.29 -21.25 -14.78
N LEU A 27 -11.36 -20.68 -13.59
CA LEU A 27 -12.55 -20.76 -12.74
C LEU A 27 -13.72 -19.99 -13.33
N ALA A 28 -13.49 -18.86 -13.95
CA ALA A 28 -14.51 -18.00 -14.52
C ALA A 28 -14.94 -18.41 -15.95
N GLY A 29 -14.20 -19.27 -16.62
CA GLY A 29 -14.30 -19.53 -18.06
C GLY A 29 -15.67 -19.96 -18.58
N HIS A 30 -16.53 -20.51 -17.72
CA HIS A 30 -17.88 -20.94 -18.13
C HIS A 30 -18.92 -19.80 -18.04
N HIS A 31 -18.80 -18.89 -17.09
CA HIS A 31 -19.86 -17.93 -16.76
C HIS A 31 -19.42 -16.47 -16.85
N GLY A 32 -18.11 -16.19 -16.91
CA GLY A 32 -17.56 -14.83 -17.01
C GLY A 32 -17.82 -13.93 -15.79
N ASN A 33 -18.42 -14.44 -14.72
CA ASN A 33 -18.74 -13.65 -13.51
C ASN A 33 -17.50 -13.45 -12.65
N VAL A 34 -16.69 -12.49 -13.04
CA VAL A 34 -15.47 -12.11 -12.34
C VAL A 34 -15.56 -10.65 -11.90
N CYS A 35 -15.23 -10.42 -10.65
CA CYS A 35 -15.02 -9.09 -10.10
C CYS A 35 -13.59 -9.02 -9.56
N VAL A 36 -12.83 -8.05 -10.02
CA VAL A 36 -11.48 -7.79 -9.50
C VAL A 36 -11.43 -6.40 -8.89
N VAL A 37 -10.75 -6.30 -7.76
CA VAL A 37 -10.46 -5.04 -7.08
C VAL A 37 -8.96 -4.90 -6.99
N GLY A 38 -8.44 -3.71 -7.22
CA GLY A 38 -7.01 -3.46 -7.12
C GLY A 38 -6.65 -2.02 -7.43
N ASP A 39 -5.42 -1.69 -7.13
CA ASP A 39 -4.82 -0.39 -7.37
C ASP A 39 -3.48 -0.58 -8.08
N ASP A 40 -3.45 -0.28 -9.37
CA ASP A 40 -2.25 -0.38 -10.21
C ASP A 40 -1.08 0.46 -9.66
N ALA A 41 -1.36 1.57 -8.99
CA ALA A 41 -0.35 2.40 -8.35
C ALA A 41 0.31 1.72 -7.13
N GLN A 42 -0.30 0.67 -6.58
CA GLN A 42 0.22 -0.10 -5.45
C GLN A 42 0.88 -1.43 -5.86
N SER A 43 1.12 -1.66 -7.15
CA SER A 43 1.82 -2.87 -7.63
C SER A 43 3.30 -2.83 -7.29
N ILE A 44 3.66 -3.34 -6.12
CA ILE A 44 5.03 -3.32 -5.57
C ILE A 44 5.64 -4.72 -5.38
N TYR A 45 4.94 -5.79 -5.78
CA TYR A 45 5.38 -7.19 -5.61
C TYR A 45 5.92 -7.85 -6.87
N SER A 46 6.41 -7.08 -7.84
CA SER A 46 7.03 -7.63 -9.07
C SER A 46 8.20 -8.59 -8.77
N PHE A 47 8.97 -8.32 -7.72
CA PHE A 47 10.06 -9.20 -7.25
C PHE A 47 9.57 -10.56 -6.72
N ARG A 48 8.26 -10.71 -6.44
CA ARG A 48 7.59 -11.97 -6.08
C ARG A 48 6.81 -12.58 -7.26
N GLY A 49 7.01 -12.06 -8.47
CA GLY A 49 6.36 -12.53 -9.68
C GLY A 49 4.99 -11.93 -9.95
N ALA A 50 4.58 -10.89 -9.22
CA ALA A 50 3.39 -10.13 -9.57
C ALA A 50 3.55 -9.45 -10.94
N ASN A 51 2.45 -9.42 -11.71
CA ASN A 51 2.45 -8.83 -13.04
C ASN A 51 1.33 -7.80 -13.16
N ILE A 52 1.71 -6.53 -13.14
CA ILE A 52 0.78 -5.41 -13.29
C ILE A 52 -0.06 -5.49 -14.58
N ALA A 53 0.46 -6.15 -15.63
CA ALA A 53 -0.29 -6.33 -16.86
C ALA A 53 -1.62 -7.06 -16.66
N ASN A 54 -1.74 -7.88 -15.61
CA ASN A 54 -2.99 -8.58 -15.30
C ASN A 54 -4.14 -7.60 -15.03
N ILE A 55 -3.90 -6.54 -14.26
CA ILE A 55 -4.93 -5.52 -13.99
C ILE A 55 -5.09 -4.55 -15.16
N LEU A 56 -3.99 -4.12 -15.78
CA LEU A 56 -4.03 -3.16 -16.90
C LEU A 56 -4.74 -3.74 -18.13
N ASN A 57 -4.60 -5.04 -18.38
CA ASN A 57 -5.20 -5.73 -19.52
C ASN A 57 -6.55 -6.40 -19.19
N PHE A 58 -7.08 -6.23 -17.99
CA PHE A 58 -8.32 -6.91 -17.58
C PHE A 58 -9.48 -6.69 -18.57
N LYS A 59 -9.65 -5.48 -19.08
CA LYS A 59 -10.65 -5.17 -20.10
C LYS A 59 -10.44 -5.85 -21.46
N LYS A 60 -9.20 -6.24 -21.78
CA LYS A 60 -8.92 -7.01 -22.99
C LYS A 60 -9.37 -8.46 -22.83
N ASP A 61 -9.20 -9.01 -21.62
CA ASP A 61 -9.62 -10.37 -21.28
C ASP A 61 -11.12 -10.49 -21.08
N TYR A 62 -11.76 -9.42 -20.57
CA TYR A 62 -13.20 -9.33 -20.30
C TYR A 62 -13.77 -8.05 -20.91
N PRO A 63 -14.04 -8.00 -22.23
CA PRO A 63 -14.48 -6.78 -22.93
C PRO A 63 -15.78 -6.20 -22.37
N GLU A 64 -16.69 -7.04 -21.87
CA GLU A 64 -17.97 -6.65 -21.28
C GLU A 64 -17.85 -6.14 -19.83
N ALA A 65 -16.65 -6.19 -19.24
CA ALA A 65 -16.44 -5.76 -17.87
C ALA A 65 -16.72 -4.27 -17.70
N ARG A 66 -17.48 -3.91 -16.68
CA ARG A 66 -17.67 -2.53 -16.23
C ARG A 66 -16.56 -2.15 -15.28
N GLN A 67 -16.02 -0.97 -15.49
CA GLN A 67 -14.96 -0.42 -14.63
C GLN A 67 -15.53 0.73 -13.79
N PHE A 68 -15.28 0.66 -12.49
CA PHE A 68 -15.61 1.69 -11.52
C PHE A 68 -14.33 2.19 -10.89
N LYS A 69 -14.20 3.52 -10.73
CA LYS A 69 -13.07 4.14 -10.04
C LYS A 69 -13.50 4.53 -8.64
N LEU A 70 -12.75 4.09 -7.64
CA LEU A 70 -12.93 4.48 -6.25
C LEU A 70 -11.89 5.56 -5.94
N GLU A 71 -12.25 6.82 -6.21
CA GLU A 71 -11.32 7.95 -6.15
C GLU A 71 -11.35 8.67 -4.79
N GLN A 72 -12.39 8.47 -3.98
CA GLN A 72 -12.47 9.08 -2.67
C GLN A 72 -11.68 8.28 -1.62
N ASN A 73 -10.73 8.95 -0.97
CA ASN A 73 -9.93 8.41 0.13
C ASN A 73 -10.51 8.88 1.47
N TYR A 74 -10.86 7.94 2.33
CA TYR A 74 -11.43 8.21 3.66
C TYR A 74 -10.40 8.07 4.79
N ARG A 75 -9.17 7.64 4.47
CA ARG A 75 -8.13 7.32 5.46
C ARG A 75 -7.22 8.50 5.75
N SER A 76 -6.77 9.18 4.70
CA SER A 76 -5.65 10.12 4.77
C SER A 76 -6.10 11.58 4.67
N THR A 77 -5.28 12.48 5.19
CA THR A 77 -5.46 13.93 5.09
C THR A 77 -5.13 14.43 3.68
N LYS A 78 -5.56 15.66 3.35
CA LYS A 78 -5.33 16.27 2.03
C LYS A 78 -3.85 16.37 1.67
N ASN A 79 -2.99 16.70 2.65
CA ASN A 79 -1.54 16.80 2.41
C ASN A 79 -0.94 15.45 1.99
N ILE A 80 -1.36 14.36 2.62
CA ILE A 80 -0.89 13.00 2.28
C ILE A 80 -1.40 12.59 0.89
N VAL A 81 -2.70 12.79 0.62
CA VAL A 81 -3.30 12.45 -0.67
C VAL A 81 -2.68 13.27 -1.80
N GLY A 82 -2.46 14.56 -1.58
CA GLY A 82 -1.79 15.43 -2.56
C GLY A 82 -0.36 14.98 -2.90
N ALA A 83 0.41 14.61 -1.88
CA ALA A 83 1.76 14.08 -2.08
C ALA A 83 1.75 12.75 -2.83
N ALA A 84 0.84 11.84 -2.49
CA ALA A 84 0.69 10.55 -3.18
C ALA A 84 0.33 10.76 -4.66
N ASN A 85 -0.63 11.61 -4.97
CA ASN A 85 -0.99 11.96 -6.35
C ASN A 85 0.21 12.53 -7.12
N SER A 86 1.01 13.40 -6.49
CA SER A 86 2.19 14.00 -7.12
C SER A 86 3.28 12.99 -7.47
N ILE A 87 3.45 11.95 -6.64
CA ILE A 87 4.37 10.85 -6.91
C ILE A 87 3.85 10.00 -8.05
N ILE A 88 2.58 9.61 -7.98
CA ILE A 88 1.96 8.71 -8.96
C ILE A 88 1.83 9.36 -10.33
N ALA A 89 1.60 10.66 -10.43
CA ALA A 89 1.56 11.37 -11.70
C ALA A 89 2.83 11.23 -12.57
N ARG A 90 3.95 10.80 -11.99
CA ARG A 90 5.21 10.53 -12.70
C ARG A 90 5.26 9.13 -13.33
N ASN A 91 4.35 8.24 -12.97
CA ASN A 91 4.25 6.90 -13.56
C ASN A 91 3.61 7.00 -14.95
N LYS A 92 4.18 6.27 -15.91
CA LYS A 92 3.71 6.28 -17.31
C LYS A 92 2.64 5.20 -17.57
N ASP A 93 2.81 4.05 -16.94
CA ASP A 93 1.97 2.87 -17.18
C ASP A 93 1.00 2.68 -16.01
N GLN A 94 -0.13 3.43 -16.05
CA GLN A 94 -1.16 3.35 -15.02
C GLN A 94 -2.53 3.75 -15.54
N LEU A 95 -3.56 3.32 -14.82
CA LEU A 95 -4.94 3.77 -15.04
C LEU A 95 -5.10 5.17 -14.47
N GLN A 96 -5.41 6.14 -15.34
CA GLN A 96 -5.58 7.53 -14.89
C GLN A 96 -6.73 7.64 -13.89
N LYS A 97 -6.40 8.11 -12.69
CA LYS A 97 -7.34 8.44 -11.61
C LYS A 97 -6.77 9.58 -10.78
N THR A 98 -7.64 10.33 -10.15
CA THR A 98 -7.25 11.39 -9.22
C THR A 98 -7.90 11.09 -7.88
N VAL A 99 -7.10 10.66 -6.92
CA VAL A 99 -7.59 10.38 -5.57
C VAL A 99 -7.81 11.70 -4.85
N PHE A 100 -8.97 11.86 -4.20
CA PHE A 100 -9.29 13.03 -3.39
C PHE A 100 -9.78 12.60 -2.00
N THR A 101 -9.81 13.54 -1.07
CA THR A 101 -10.35 13.34 0.27
C THR A 101 -11.05 14.60 0.77
N ASP A 102 -12.13 14.39 1.52
CA ASP A 102 -12.84 15.45 2.24
C ASP A 102 -12.30 15.68 3.65
N ASN A 103 -11.34 14.86 4.09
CA ASN A 103 -10.69 15.03 5.39
C ASN A 103 -9.94 16.37 5.47
N ASP A 104 -9.60 16.76 6.69
CA ASP A 104 -8.83 17.98 6.98
C ASP A 104 -7.47 17.97 6.25
N PRO A 105 -6.84 19.15 6.08
CA PRO A 105 -5.51 19.24 5.49
C PRO A 105 -4.47 18.37 6.21
N GLY A 106 -4.56 18.30 7.54
CA GLY A 106 -3.59 17.59 8.39
C GLY A 106 -2.23 18.29 8.44
N ASP A 107 -1.29 17.66 9.12
CA ASP A 107 0.08 18.14 9.22
C ASP A 107 0.82 18.07 7.88
N LEU A 108 1.81 18.95 7.70
CA LEU A 108 2.72 18.89 6.57
C LEU A 108 3.65 17.66 6.69
N ILE A 109 3.95 17.06 5.55
CA ILE A 109 4.95 15.98 5.48
C ILE A 109 6.33 16.60 5.77
N LYS A 110 7.03 16.00 6.74
CA LYS A 110 8.40 16.40 7.12
C LYS A 110 9.40 15.46 6.49
N ILE A 111 10.48 16.00 5.94
CA ILE A 111 11.64 15.26 5.48
C ILE A 111 12.75 15.49 6.50
N LEU A 112 13.31 14.40 7.02
CA LEU A 112 14.44 14.44 7.95
C LEU A 112 15.63 13.78 7.26
N GLU A 113 16.73 14.52 7.14
CA GLU A 113 18.01 14.01 6.67
C GLU A 113 18.90 13.65 7.85
N SER A 114 19.55 12.50 7.77
CA SER A 114 20.46 12.01 8.80
C SER A 114 21.74 11.47 8.15
N ASN A 115 22.88 11.64 8.82
CA ASN A 115 24.17 11.19 8.30
C ASN A 115 24.43 9.71 8.55
N THR A 116 23.81 9.14 9.55
CA THR A 116 23.98 7.73 9.94
C THR A 116 22.65 7.07 10.23
N GLU A 117 22.58 5.72 10.15
CA GLU A 117 21.40 4.97 10.52
C GLU A 117 21.00 5.15 12.01
N GLN A 118 21.98 5.42 12.88
CA GLN A 118 21.73 5.71 14.30
C GLN A 118 21.05 7.07 14.45
N ASP A 119 21.52 8.09 13.75
CA ASP A 119 20.91 9.43 13.78
C ASP A 119 19.49 9.39 13.24
N GLU A 120 19.26 8.67 12.12
CA GLU A 120 17.92 8.44 11.55
C GLU A 120 16.99 7.80 12.58
N SER A 121 17.42 6.69 13.19
CA SER A 121 16.64 5.95 14.17
C SER A 121 16.34 6.78 15.41
N LYS A 122 17.30 7.60 15.85
CA LYS A 122 17.11 8.54 16.93
C LYS A 122 16.11 9.63 16.57
N ALA A 123 16.23 10.23 15.39
CA ALA A 123 15.28 11.25 14.92
C ALA A 123 13.83 10.73 14.85
N VAL A 124 13.66 9.51 14.34
CA VAL A 124 12.35 8.82 14.33
C VAL A 124 11.81 8.62 15.75
N THR A 125 12.66 8.15 16.66
CA THR A 125 12.26 7.89 18.05
C THR A 125 11.90 9.18 18.77
N ASP A 126 12.67 10.25 18.57
CA ASP A 126 12.40 11.57 19.15
C ASP A 126 11.10 12.16 18.60
N ALA A 127 10.83 12.01 17.29
CA ALA A 127 9.57 12.43 16.69
C ALA A 127 8.37 11.70 17.27
N ILE A 128 8.47 10.38 17.52
CA ILE A 128 7.42 9.61 18.19
C ILE A 128 7.17 10.14 19.61
N ARG A 129 8.23 10.41 20.37
CA ARG A 129 8.10 10.96 21.72
C ARG A 129 7.41 12.32 21.71
N GLU A 130 7.83 13.20 20.81
CA GLU A 130 7.24 14.53 20.67
C GLU A 130 5.74 14.44 20.36
N GLN A 131 5.35 13.62 19.40
CA GLN A 131 3.96 13.44 19.02
C GLN A 131 3.11 12.83 20.15
N LYS A 132 3.67 11.88 20.90
CA LYS A 132 3.00 11.33 22.08
C LYS A 132 2.77 12.39 23.18
N MET A 133 3.75 13.26 23.40
CA MET A 133 3.60 14.32 24.40
C MET A 133 2.58 15.39 23.99
N ARG A 134 2.56 15.75 22.70
CA ARG A 134 1.66 16.81 22.19
C ARG A 134 0.23 16.33 22.00
N ASN A 135 0.03 15.10 21.53
CA ASN A 135 -1.26 14.64 21.02
C ASN A 135 -1.82 13.45 21.82
N SER A 136 -1.16 13.02 22.89
CA SER A 136 -1.57 11.86 23.72
C SER A 136 -1.70 10.55 22.92
N TYR A 137 -0.97 10.39 21.81
CA TYR A 137 -0.99 9.19 21.00
C TYR A 137 -0.40 7.99 21.75
N ARG A 138 -0.95 6.81 21.48
CA ARG A 138 -0.47 5.54 21.99
C ARG A 138 0.54 4.92 21.04
N ASN A 139 1.34 3.94 21.50
CA ASN A 139 2.32 3.28 20.64
C ASN A 139 1.71 2.65 19.37
N GLN A 140 0.49 2.14 19.47
CA GLN A 140 -0.24 1.53 18.34
C GLN A 140 -0.69 2.52 17.26
N ASP A 141 -0.63 3.82 17.56
CA ASP A 141 -1.03 4.87 16.62
C ASP A 141 0.14 5.27 15.69
N PHE A 142 1.32 4.63 15.87
CA PHE A 142 2.50 4.84 15.05
C PHE A 142 2.86 3.59 14.24
N ALA A 143 3.36 3.81 13.03
CA ALA A 143 3.99 2.78 12.21
C ALA A 143 5.31 3.30 11.67
N ILE A 144 6.35 2.47 11.69
CA ILE A 144 7.65 2.74 11.07
C ILE A 144 7.78 1.78 9.90
N LEU A 145 7.91 2.32 8.70
CA LEU A 145 8.09 1.56 7.47
C LEU A 145 9.54 1.72 6.99
N TYR A 146 10.15 0.64 6.57
CA TYR A 146 11.52 0.62 6.06
C TYR A 146 11.62 -0.23 4.79
N ARG A 147 12.63 0.04 3.98
CA ARG A 147 12.82 -0.64 2.69
C ARG A 147 13.36 -2.07 2.85
N THR A 148 14.27 -2.27 3.78
CA THR A 148 14.96 -3.55 4.01
C THR A 148 14.93 -3.95 5.47
N ASN A 149 14.90 -5.26 5.75
CA ASN A 149 14.90 -5.77 7.12
C ASN A 149 16.17 -5.38 7.92
N ALA A 150 17.27 -5.07 7.25
CA ALA A 150 18.50 -4.63 7.92
C ALA A 150 18.30 -3.32 8.69
N GLN A 151 17.50 -2.39 8.13
CA GLN A 151 17.20 -1.09 8.75
C GLN A 151 16.44 -1.21 10.07
N SER A 152 15.68 -2.30 10.28
CA SER A 152 14.91 -2.51 11.52
C SER A 152 15.78 -2.54 12.76
N ARG A 153 17.00 -3.09 12.66
CA ARG A 153 17.89 -3.31 13.84
C ARG A 153 18.26 -2.01 14.55
N SER A 154 18.62 -0.97 13.79
CA SER A 154 18.95 0.34 14.36
C SER A 154 17.74 0.96 15.04
N VAL A 155 16.57 0.93 14.35
CA VAL A 155 15.30 1.44 14.89
C VAL A 155 14.89 0.72 16.16
N GLU A 156 14.99 -0.62 16.19
CA GLU A 156 14.68 -1.43 17.38
C GLU A 156 15.57 -1.06 18.56
N THR A 157 16.86 -0.85 18.30
CA THR A 157 17.82 -0.47 19.35
C THR A 157 17.42 0.85 19.99
N GLU A 158 17.08 1.86 19.17
CA GLU A 158 16.68 3.16 19.70
C GLU A 158 15.31 3.14 20.39
N LEU A 159 14.34 2.38 19.88
CA LEU A 159 13.05 2.19 20.55
C LEU A 159 13.21 1.53 21.93
N ARG A 160 14.10 0.52 22.05
CA ARG A 160 14.41 -0.11 23.35
C ARG A 160 15.06 0.88 24.31
N ARG A 161 16.06 1.65 23.86
CA ARG A 161 16.70 2.71 24.67
C ARG A 161 15.69 3.74 25.14
N ALA A 162 14.72 4.07 24.31
CA ALA A 162 13.65 5.01 24.60
C ALA A 162 12.52 4.42 25.47
N ASN A 163 12.58 3.13 25.81
CA ASN A 163 11.52 2.39 26.50
C ASN A 163 10.16 2.47 25.77
N ILE A 164 10.18 2.46 24.43
CA ILE A 164 8.98 2.44 23.58
C ILE A 164 8.73 0.98 23.19
N ARG A 165 7.58 0.43 23.61
CA ARG A 165 7.15 -0.92 23.21
C ARG A 165 6.74 -0.92 21.74
N TYR A 166 7.17 -1.92 21.00
CA TYR A 166 6.89 -2.09 19.57
C TYR A 166 6.59 -3.54 19.22
N LYS A 167 6.06 -3.76 18.02
CA LYS A 167 5.87 -5.08 17.41
C LYS A 167 6.41 -5.05 15.98
N ILE A 168 7.14 -6.09 15.59
CA ILE A 168 7.62 -6.26 14.22
C ILE A 168 6.61 -7.10 13.45
N PHE A 169 6.29 -6.69 12.24
CA PHE A 169 5.47 -7.44 11.30
C PHE A 169 6.36 -7.85 10.11
N GLY A 170 6.27 -9.11 9.69
CA GLY A 170 7.01 -9.62 8.54
C GLY A 170 8.50 -9.93 8.78
N GLY A 171 8.99 -9.83 9.99
CA GLY A 171 10.31 -10.34 10.39
C GLY A 171 10.24 -11.85 10.69
N GLN A 172 11.27 -12.61 10.27
CA GLN A 172 11.52 -13.95 10.78
C GLN A 172 12.14 -13.85 12.17
#